data_78d8c8fb34d4b6c2bdebfdc07586e5c6
#
_entry.id   78d8c8fb34d4b6c2bdebfdc07586e5c6
#
_cell.length_a   1.000
_cell.length_b   1.000
_cell.length_c   1.000
_cell.angle_alpha   90.00
_cell.angle_beta   90.00
_cell.angle_gamma   90.00
#
_symmetry.space_group_name_H-M   'P 1'
#
loop_
_entity.id
_entity.type
_entity.pdbx_description
1 polymer ?
#
loop_
_entity_poly.entity_id
_entity_poly.type
_entity_poly.pdbx_seq_one_letter_code
_entity_poly.pdbx_strand_id
1 'polypeptide(L)'
;WTWIDAIQMAMPVYAKYSKLTGERKYLDYAMNSYKWSRDTLAGGLFNKKEGLWWRDKDYVPPYKEKDGKNCYWSRGNGWVYAALVRVMETLPQTDPHYQYLKEDFIKMSKALLKCQRKDGFWNVSLVSPVTYGGPEMTGTALFLYGMAWGVRHGILPLKTYSKSMDKAWTAIASCVHDNGFIGYNQGTGKDPSAGQPVTFTSVPDFEDYGTGCFILGAVEYYRLLSKDERWPDGTSMSPWFHNVSKVDVALLGKRYVVTEYGVKADSTLVQTAALQRVIDRAANDGGGVIVIPQGTFLSGALFFRQGTHLYIEEGGKLKGSEYIADFPILETRIEGQTCKYFAALVNADSLDGFTIAGKGTIDGNGHH
;
A
#
# COMPACT_ATOMS: atom_id res chain seq x y z
N TRP A 1 19.38 1.32 -0.73
CA TRP A 1 18.52 0.38 -1.48
C TRP A 1 19.01 0.25 -2.91
N THR A 2 18.94 -0.96 -3.47
CA THR A 2 19.57 -1.28 -4.77
C THR A 2 18.65 -1.06 -5.97
N TRP A 3 17.37 -0.81 -5.73
CA TRP A 3 16.38 -0.43 -6.74
C TRP A 3 15.35 0.54 -6.15
N ILE A 4 14.73 1.34 -7.02
CA ILE A 4 13.94 2.50 -6.58
C ILE A 4 12.61 2.15 -5.93
N ASP A 5 12.02 0.98 -6.19
CA ASP A 5 10.78 0.54 -5.52
C ASP A 5 10.98 0.41 -4.01
N ALA A 6 12.16 -0.07 -3.58
CA ALA A 6 12.50 -0.19 -2.17
C ALA A 6 12.45 1.15 -1.42
N ILE A 7 12.62 2.28 -2.13
CA ILE A 7 12.47 3.62 -1.54
C ILE A 7 11.04 3.80 -1.02
N GLN A 8 10.03 3.44 -1.82
CA GLN A 8 8.62 3.51 -1.39
C GLN A 8 8.29 2.48 -0.31
N MET A 9 8.80 1.26 -0.43
CA MET A 9 8.45 0.18 0.48
C MET A 9 9.06 0.37 1.88
N ALA A 10 10.22 1.03 1.98
CA ALA A 10 10.95 1.16 3.23
C ALA A 10 10.96 2.59 3.81
N MET A 11 11.30 3.60 3.02
CA MET A 11 11.58 4.95 3.55
C MET A 11 10.39 5.56 4.32
N PRO A 12 9.13 5.52 3.84
CA PRO A 12 7.99 6.03 4.59
C PRO A 12 7.71 5.29 5.90
N VAL A 13 7.99 3.97 5.92
CA VAL A 13 7.83 3.15 7.13
C VAL A 13 8.80 3.61 8.21
N TYR A 14 10.09 3.73 7.87
CA TYR A 14 11.11 4.22 8.80
C TYR A 14 10.81 5.64 9.29
N ALA A 15 10.38 6.54 8.40
CA ALA A 15 10.01 7.90 8.78
C ALA A 15 8.83 7.94 9.78
N LYS A 16 7.78 7.17 9.51
CA LYS A 16 6.63 7.04 10.43
C LYS A 16 7.02 6.39 11.75
N TYR A 17 7.84 5.35 11.71
CA TYR A 17 8.31 4.67 12.91
C TYR A 17 9.19 5.60 13.77
N SER A 18 10.07 6.37 13.13
CA SER A 18 10.85 7.41 13.81
C SER A 18 9.96 8.44 14.53
N LYS A 19 8.89 8.89 13.85
CA LYS A 19 7.91 9.82 14.44
C LYS A 19 7.15 9.18 15.61
N LEU A 20 6.77 7.91 15.49
CA LEU A 20 6.01 7.19 16.51
C LEU A 20 6.84 6.93 17.77
N THR A 21 8.10 6.54 17.62
CA THR A 21 9.00 6.20 18.74
C THR A 21 9.75 7.40 19.31
N GLY A 22 9.81 8.51 18.57
CA GLY A 22 10.69 9.65 18.88
C GLY A 22 12.18 9.39 18.58
N GLU A 23 12.54 8.21 18.08
CA GLU A 23 13.92 7.83 17.81
C GLU A 23 14.34 8.22 16.38
N ARG A 24 15.12 9.29 16.26
CA ARG A 24 15.57 9.83 14.96
C ARG A 24 16.44 8.87 14.16
N LYS A 25 17.10 7.91 14.79
CA LYS A 25 17.98 6.93 14.12
C LYS A 25 17.31 6.21 12.94
N TYR A 26 16.00 5.96 13.01
CA TYR A 26 15.26 5.30 11.94
C TYR A 26 15.11 6.21 10.71
N LEU A 27 14.79 7.47 10.93
CA LEU A 27 14.75 8.46 9.84
C LEU A 27 16.15 8.66 9.23
N ASP A 28 17.20 8.77 10.06
CA ASP A 28 18.56 8.96 9.59
C ASP A 28 19.03 7.76 8.75
N TYR A 29 18.71 6.54 9.16
CA TYR A 29 18.97 5.33 8.35
C TYR A 29 18.26 5.41 6.99
N ALA A 30 16.99 5.76 6.98
CA ALA A 30 16.20 5.88 5.74
C ALA A 30 16.78 6.94 4.81
N MET A 31 17.12 8.11 5.34
CA MET A 31 17.69 9.20 4.57
C MET A 31 19.11 8.90 4.05
N ASN A 32 19.93 8.21 4.84
CA ASN A 32 21.25 7.76 4.39
C ASN A 32 21.11 6.73 3.25
N SER A 33 20.18 5.78 3.37
CA SER A 33 19.90 4.80 2.33
C SER A 33 19.36 5.45 1.05
N TYR A 34 18.46 6.43 1.19
CA TYR A 34 17.96 7.23 0.06
C TYR A 34 19.08 7.96 -0.67
N LYS A 35 19.93 8.69 0.08
CA LYS A 35 21.07 9.43 -0.48
C LYS A 35 22.06 8.50 -1.17
N TRP A 36 22.33 7.34 -0.59
CA TRP A 36 23.20 6.34 -1.19
C TRP A 36 22.64 5.82 -2.54
N SER A 37 21.35 5.45 -2.59
CA SER A 37 20.71 5.05 -3.86
C SER A 37 20.73 6.17 -4.89
N ARG A 38 20.45 7.40 -4.44
CA ARG A 38 20.34 8.60 -5.27
C ARG A 38 21.68 9.00 -5.90
N ASP A 39 22.76 8.98 -5.13
CA ASP A 39 24.00 9.65 -5.48
C ASP A 39 25.21 8.72 -5.65
N THR A 40 25.17 7.48 -5.12
CA THR A 40 26.34 6.61 -5.02
C THR A 40 26.21 5.32 -5.82
N LEU A 41 25.10 4.60 -5.65
CA LEU A 41 24.91 3.31 -6.32
C LEU A 41 25.03 3.46 -7.84
N ALA A 42 25.97 2.74 -8.44
CA ALA A 42 26.24 2.77 -9.88
C ALA A 42 26.43 4.20 -10.47
N GLY A 43 27.02 5.10 -9.67
CA GLY A 43 27.17 6.51 -10.03
C GLY A 43 25.96 7.38 -9.71
N GLY A 44 24.96 6.82 -9.03
CA GLY A 44 23.71 7.45 -8.64
C GLY A 44 22.53 7.06 -9.55
N LEU A 45 21.43 6.61 -8.91
CA LEU A 45 20.22 6.26 -9.65
C LEU A 45 19.38 7.48 -10.05
N PHE A 46 19.64 8.66 -9.49
CA PHE A 46 18.93 9.89 -9.85
C PHE A 46 19.66 10.69 -10.90
N ASN A 47 19.10 10.78 -12.09
CA ASN A 47 19.63 11.68 -13.11
C ASN A 47 19.28 13.14 -12.78
N LYS A 48 20.22 13.84 -12.17
CA LYS A 48 20.04 15.24 -11.73
C LYS A 48 19.73 16.22 -12.88
N LYS A 49 20.15 15.90 -14.10
CA LYS A 49 19.92 16.72 -15.30
C LYS A 49 18.49 16.55 -15.83
N GLU A 50 18.00 15.30 -15.87
CA GLU A 50 16.67 14.97 -16.40
C GLU A 50 15.58 14.96 -15.31
N GLY A 51 15.96 14.85 -14.02
CA GLY A 51 15.02 14.87 -12.89
C GLY A 51 14.25 13.57 -12.74
N LEU A 52 14.75 12.45 -13.24
CA LEU A 52 14.11 11.14 -13.22
C LEU A 52 15.09 10.08 -12.69
N TRP A 53 14.55 8.92 -12.29
CA TRP A 53 15.29 7.83 -11.71
C TRP A 53 15.42 6.65 -12.67
N TRP A 54 16.62 6.12 -12.83
CA TRP A 54 16.81 4.76 -13.34
C TRP A 54 16.33 3.75 -12.31
N ARG A 55 15.75 2.66 -12.76
CA ARG A 55 15.18 1.64 -11.87
C ARG A 55 16.23 1.04 -10.93
N ASP A 56 17.39 0.69 -11.45
CA ASP A 56 18.54 0.12 -10.74
C ASP A 56 19.83 0.27 -11.57
N LYS A 57 20.91 -0.40 -11.11
CA LYS A 57 22.23 -0.38 -11.76
C LYS A 57 22.24 -0.90 -13.20
N ASP A 58 21.27 -1.73 -13.58
CA ASP A 58 21.25 -2.36 -14.92
C ASP A 58 20.64 -1.40 -15.97
N TYR A 59 19.96 -0.34 -15.54
CA TYR A 59 19.36 0.69 -16.41
C TYR A 59 20.15 2.00 -16.48
N VAL A 60 21.20 2.17 -15.67
CA VAL A 60 22.07 3.35 -15.82
C VAL A 60 22.91 3.24 -17.10
N PRO A 61 23.46 4.34 -17.63
CA PRO A 61 24.39 4.24 -18.77
C PRO A 61 25.51 3.21 -18.53
N PRO A 62 25.83 2.36 -19.53
CA PRO A 62 25.57 2.58 -20.96
C PRO A 62 24.22 2.09 -21.48
N TYR A 63 23.31 1.56 -20.62
CA TYR A 63 22.00 1.12 -21.10
C TYR A 63 21.23 2.27 -21.77
N LYS A 64 20.66 1.98 -22.94
CA LYS A 64 19.81 2.89 -23.70
C LYS A 64 18.68 2.13 -24.36
N GLU A 65 17.56 2.81 -24.54
CA GLU A 65 16.49 2.31 -25.38
C GLU A 65 16.83 2.38 -26.87
N LYS A 66 16.02 1.76 -27.72
CA LYS A 66 16.25 1.66 -29.16
C LYS A 66 16.39 3.01 -29.84
N ASP A 67 15.81 4.08 -29.29
CA ASP A 67 15.95 5.45 -29.79
C ASP A 67 17.11 6.24 -29.16
N GLY A 68 17.98 5.56 -28.42
CA GLY A 68 19.17 6.15 -27.81
C GLY A 68 18.88 6.92 -26.49
N LYS A 69 17.61 6.99 -26.05
CA LYS A 69 17.25 7.66 -24.81
C LYS A 69 17.48 6.78 -23.59
N ASN A 70 17.47 7.41 -22.42
CA ASN A 70 17.49 6.69 -21.14
C ASN A 70 16.14 5.98 -20.91
N CYS A 71 16.18 4.86 -20.20
CA CYS A 71 15.00 4.17 -19.74
C CYS A 71 14.64 4.60 -18.32
N TYR A 72 13.50 5.27 -18.17
CA TYR A 72 12.96 5.66 -16.87
C TYR A 72 11.59 5.04 -16.69
N TRP A 73 11.52 3.97 -15.92
CA TRP A 73 10.29 3.23 -15.69
C TRP A 73 9.26 4.08 -14.92
N SER A 74 8.05 4.18 -15.48
CA SER A 74 6.96 5.02 -14.98
C SER A 74 6.58 4.67 -13.55
N ARG A 75 6.13 3.44 -13.28
CA ARG A 75 5.74 3.00 -11.94
C ARG A 75 6.86 3.14 -10.93
N GLY A 76 8.09 2.78 -11.27
CA GLY A 76 9.24 2.96 -10.39
C GLY A 76 9.46 4.43 -9.99
N ASN A 77 9.41 5.36 -10.96
CA ASN A 77 9.45 6.79 -10.68
C ASN A 77 8.24 7.25 -9.86
N GLY A 78 7.06 6.67 -10.12
CA GLY A 78 5.85 6.91 -9.34
C GLY A 78 6.02 6.52 -7.87
N TRP A 79 6.65 5.36 -7.61
CA TRP A 79 6.97 4.93 -6.25
C TRP A 79 7.87 5.93 -5.52
N VAL A 80 8.96 6.36 -6.15
CA VAL A 80 9.83 7.38 -5.55
C VAL A 80 9.06 8.67 -5.28
N TYR A 81 8.29 9.13 -6.25
CA TYR A 81 7.52 10.37 -6.13
C TYR A 81 6.51 10.31 -4.95
N ALA A 82 5.81 9.19 -4.80
CA ALA A 82 4.92 8.96 -3.66
C ALA A 82 5.68 8.84 -2.33
N ALA A 83 6.85 8.22 -2.33
CA ALA A 83 7.68 8.12 -1.12
C ALA A 83 8.12 9.49 -0.61
N LEU A 84 8.52 10.40 -1.53
CA LEU A 84 8.89 11.78 -1.16
C LEU A 84 7.73 12.48 -0.45
N VAL A 85 6.51 12.38 -0.99
CA VAL A 85 5.29 12.91 -0.36
C VAL A 85 5.11 12.34 1.04
N ARG A 86 5.07 11.02 1.16
CA ARG A 86 4.78 10.33 2.43
C ARG A 86 5.80 10.62 3.53
N VAL A 87 7.06 10.81 3.16
CA VAL A 87 8.08 11.19 4.14
C VAL A 87 7.95 12.66 4.52
N MET A 88 7.75 13.55 3.57
CA MET A 88 7.54 14.98 3.87
C MET A 88 6.32 15.21 4.77
N GLU A 89 5.25 14.41 4.66
CA GLU A 89 4.09 14.45 5.57
C GLU A 89 4.43 14.08 7.03
N THR A 90 5.50 13.36 7.25
CA THR A 90 5.92 12.98 8.61
C THR A 90 6.86 13.99 9.26
N LEU A 91 7.43 14.89 8.48
CA LEU A 91 8.49 15.81 8.91
C LEU A 91 7.98 17.24 9.06
N PRO A 92 8.48 17.99 10.06
CA PRO A 92 8.32 19.45 10.09
C PRO A 92 8.97 20.07 8.85
N GLN A 93 8.37 21.13 8.30
CA GLN A 93 8.95 21.82 7.14
C GLN A 93 10.33 22.45 7.42
N THR A 94 10.66 22.66 8.69
CA THR A 94 11.97 23.14 9.14
C THR A 94 13.05 22.07 9.20
N ASP A 95 12.67 20.78 9.06
CA ASP A 95 13.64 19.67 9.05
C ASP A 95 14.50 19.75 7.78
N PRO A 96 15.85 19.65 7.90
CA PRO A 96 16.73 19.66 6.73
C PRO A 96 16.40 18.56 5.71
N HIS A 97 15.92 17.40 6.15
CA HIS A 97 15.50 16.33 5.27
C HIS A 97 14.26 16.68 4.47
N TYR A 98 13.32 17.44 5.06
CA TYR A 98 12.15 17.95 4.34
C TYR A 98 12.57 18.81 3.14
N GLN A 99 13.49 19.76 3.35
CA GLN A 99 13.95 20.63 2.27
C GLN A 99 14.70 19.84 1.18
N TYR A 100 15.54 18.90 1.58
CA TYR A 100 16.27 18.03 0.64
C TYR A 100 15.30 17.21 -0.25
N LEU A 101 14.29 16.58 0.35
CA LEU A 101 13.28 15.80 -0.40
C LEU A 101 12.39 16.69 -1.27
N LYS A 102 12.04 17.88 -0.79
CA LYS A 102 11.26 18.88 -1.55
C LYS A 102 11.97 19.33 -2.82
N GLU A 103 13.29 19.48 -2.79
CA GLU A 103 14.06 19.82 -3.99
C GLU A 103 13.96 18.74 -5.06
N ASP A 104 14.12 17.47 -4.67
CA ASP A 104 13.98 16.34 -5.59
C ASP A 104 12.55 16.19 -6.09
N PHE A 105 11.56 16.36 -5.22
CA PHE A 105 10.16 16.39 -5.58
C PHE A 105 9.84 17.44 -6.65
N ILE A 106 10.34 18.66 -6.49
CA ILE A 106 10.13 19.74 -7.48
C ILE A 106 10.84 19.42 -8.80
N LYS A 107 12.05 18.85 -8.76
CA LYS A 107 12.78 18.42 -9.97
C LYS A 107 12.02 17.35 -10.73
N MET A 108 11.55 16.31 -10.02
CA MET A 108 10.73 15.25 -10.60
C MET A 108 9.43 15.81 -11.18
N SER A 109 8.72 16.69 -10.46
CA SER A 109 7.48 17.30 -10.94
C SER A 109 7.65 18.02 -12.28
N LYS A 110 8.75 18.78 -12.43
CA LYS A 110 9.08 19.47 -13.69
C LYS A 110 9.42 18.50 -14.82
N ALA A 111 10.11 17.41 -14.53
CA ALA A 111 10.43 16.38 -15.50
C ALA A 111 9.17 15.65 -15.97
N LEU A 112 8.30 15.29 -15.05
CA LEU A 112 7.06 14.58 -15.34
C LEU A 112 6.11 15.39 -16.22
N LEU A 113 5.98 16.70 -16.04
CA LEU A 113 5.21 17.56 -16.96
C LEU A 113 5.68 17.45 -18.41
N LYS A 114 6.98 17.30 -18.63
CA LYS A 114 7.56 17.24 -19.98
C LYS A 114 7.30 15.92 -20.70
N CYS A 115 7.09 14.84 -19.95
CA CYS A 115 6.88 13.50 -20.51
C CYS A 115 5.41 13.07 -20.53
N GLN A 116 4.47 13.89 -20.05
CA GLN A 116 3.05 13.53 -20.10
C GLN A 116 2.58 13.43 -21.57
N ARG A 117 1.87 12.37 -21.87
CA ARG A 117 1.24 12.14 -23.18
C ARG A 117 0.06 13.10 -23.40
N LYS A 118 -0.34 13.26 -24.66
CA LYS A 118 -1.50 14.10 -25.01
C LYS A 118 -2.80 13.58 -24.42
N ASP A 119 -2.94 12.25 -24.28
CA ASP A 119 -4.08 11.56 -23.71
C ASP A 119 -4.14 11.57 -22.17
N GLY A 120 -3.15 12.17 -21.51
CA GLY A 120 -3.11 12.35 -20.07
C GLY A 120 -2.32 11.28 -19.32
N PHE A 121 -2.05 10.15 -19.94
CA PHE A 121 -1.17 9.12 -19.38
C PHE A 121 0.31 9.50 -19.43
N TRP A 122 1.12 8.68 -18.78
CA TRP A 122 2.56 8.56 -19.05
C TRP A 122 2.83 7.21 -19.72
N ASN A 123 3.90 7.14 -20.52
CA ASN A 123 4.36 5.87 -21.08
C ASN A 123 4.95 4.98 -19.99
N VAL A 124 5.01 3.67 -20.22
CA VAL A 124 5.74 2.73 -19.36
C VAL A 124 7.20 3.15 -19.19
N SER A 125 7.88 3.53 -20.28
CA SER A 125 9.15 4.28 -20.23
C SER A 125 8.89 5.76 -20.50
N LEU A 126 9.18 6.60 -19.52
CA LEU A 126 8.73 8.00 -19.47
C LEU A 126 9.17 8.84 -20.67
N VAL A 127 10.40 8.70 -21.12
CA VAL A 127 10.99 9.57 -22.15
C VAL A 127 11.13 8.91 -23.52
N SER A 128 10.93 7.60 -23.60
CA SER A 128 10.98 6.84 -24.83
C SER A 128 9.74 5.97 -25.02
N PRO A 129 8.90 6.25 -26.03
CA PRO A 129 7.77 5.37 -26.36
C PRO A 129 8.16 4.21 -27.29
N VAL A 130 9.43 4.08 -27.68
CA VAL A 130 9.83 3.17 -28.75
C VAL A 130 9.96 1.73 -28.29
N THR A 131 10.56 1.50 -27.13
CA THR A 131 10.76 0.15 -26.58
C THR A 131 9.60 -0.24 -25.67
N TYR A 132 9.26 0.63 -24.71
CA TYR A 132 8.23 0.40 -23.70
C TYR A 132 7.23 1.57 -23.71
N GLY A 133 6.58 1.77 -24.84
CA GLY A 133 5.56 2.79 -25.02
C GLY A 133 4.19 2.32 -24.50
N GLY A 134 3.26 3.26 -24.64
CA GLY A 134 1.86 3.01 -24.29
C GLY A 134 1.44 3.54 -22.93
N PRO A 135 0.12 3.70 -22.76
CA PRO A 135 -0.46 4.17 -21.50
C PRO A 135 -0.11 3.23 -20.35
N GLU A 136 0.19 3.80 -19.18
CA GLU A 136 0.42 3.02 -17.97
C GLU A 136 -0.29 3.70 -16.80
N MET A 137 -1.24 2.99 -16.18
CA MET A 137 -2.15 3.56 -15.19
C MET A 137 -1.46 3.81 -13.85
N THR A 138 -0.63 2.91 -13.37
CA THR A 138 -0.10 2.99 -11.99
C THR A 138 0.84 4.16 -11.78
N GLY A 139 1.77 4.38 -12.70
CA GLY A 139 2.64 5.57 -12.68
C GLY A 139 1.83 6.85 -12.86
N THR A 140 0.85 6.86 -13.77
CA THR A 140 -0.05 8.00 -14.00
C THR A 140 -0.78 8.40 -12.72
N ALA A 141 -1.34 7.43 -12.00
CA ALA A 141 -2.04 7.66 -10.73
C ALA A 141 -1.11 8.19 -9.63
N LEU A 142 0.10 7.63 -9.52
CA LEU A 142 1.09 8.10 -8.54
C LEU A 142 1.61 9.51 -8.85
N PHE A 143 1.72 9.87 -10.14
CA PHE A 143 2.10 11.23 -10.53
C PHE A 143 0.97 12.22 -10.22
N LEU A 144 -0.28 11.83 -10.49
CA LEU A 144 -1.44 12.62 -10.08
C LEU A 144 -1.47 12.83 -8.56
N TYR A 145 -1.25 11.76 -7.77
CA TYR A 145 -1.16 11.83 -6.31
C TYR A 145 -0.15 12.88 -5.86
N GLY A 146 1.07 12.79 -6.31
CA GLY A 146 2.12 13.71 -5.88
C GLY A 146 1.89 15.14 -6.37
N MET A 147 1.44 15.35 -7.62
CA MET A 147 1.14 16.68 -8.13
C MET A 147 0.00 17.35 -7.36
N ALA A 148 -1.10 16.63 -7.10
CA ALA A 148 -2.23 17.15 -6.34
C ALA A 148 -1.83 17.50 -4.90
N TRP A 149 -1.06 16.63 -4.25
CA TRP A 149 -0.50 16.90 -2.94
C TRP A 149 0.41 18.14 -2.94
N GLY A 150 1.31 18.23 -3.89
CA GLY A 150 2.23 19.36 -4.01
C GLY A 150 1.55 20.69 -4.22
N VAL A 151 0.45 20.71 -5.00
CA VAL A 151 -0.37 21.92 -5.19
C VAL A 151 -1.13 22.25 -3.91
N ARG A 152 -1.77 21.30 -3.26
CA ARG A 152 -2.52 21.48 -2.03
C ARG A 152 -1.65 22.01 -0.87
N HIS A 153 -0.38 21.62 -0.83
CA HIS A 153 0.58 22.10 0.17
C HIS A 153 1.39 23.35 -0.26
N GLY A 154 1.02 23.98 -1.37
CA GLY A 154 1.67 25.21 -1.85
C GLY A 154 3.11 25.03 -2.35
N ILE A 155 3.55 23.78 -2.62
CA ILE A 155 4.89 23.48 -3.14
C ILE A 155 4.91 23.65 -4.67
N LEU A 156 3.82 23.26 -5.32
CA LEU A 156 3.66 23.37 -6.77
C LEU A 156 2.60 24.43 -7.12
N PRO A 157 2.83 25.30 -8.11
CA PRO A 157 1.85 26.30 -8.49
C PRO A 157 0.67 25.67 -9.27
N LEU A 158 -0.56 25.85 -8.78
CA LEU A 158 -1.78 25.32 -9.39
C LEU A 158 -1.87 25.63 -10.90
N LYS A 159 -1.62 26.90 -11.29
CA LYS A 159 -1.68 27.34 -12.70
C LYS A 159 -0.82 26.50 -13.62
N THR A 160 0.32 25.97 -13.15
CA THR A 160 1.26 25.18 -13.94
C THR A 160 0.82 23.73 -14.06
N TYR A 161 0.22 23.16 -13.00
CA TYR A 161 -0.02 21.72 -12.92
C TYR A 161 -1.48 21.32 -13.12
N SER A 162 -2.47 22.24 -12.99
CA SER A 162 -3.89 21.92 -13.10
C SER A 162 -4.23 21.12 -14.35
N LYS A 163 -3.86 21.62 -15.53
CA LYS A 163 -4.15 20.97 -16.81
C LYS A 163 -3.57 19.55 -16.90
N SER A 164 -2.39 19.32 -16.31
CA SER A 164 -1.76 17.99 -16.28
C SER A 164 -2.55 17.05 -15.35
N MET A 165 -2.97 17.54 -14.19
CA MET A 165 -3.76 16.76 -13.23
C MET A 165 -5.16 16.42 -13.78
N ASP A 166 -5.85 17.38 -14.42
CA ASP A 166 -7.15 17.16 -15.05
C ASP A 166 -7.09 16.05 -16.11
N LYS A 167 -6.06 16.11 -16.95
CA LYS A 167 -5.82 15.07 -17.96
C LYS A 167 -5.49 13.71 -17.33
N ALA A 168 -4.63 13.69 -16.31
CA ALA A 168 -4.27 12.47 -15.62
C ALA A 168 -5.47 11.82 -14.94
N TRP A 169 -6.34 12.63 -14.30
CA TRP A 169 -7.59 12.15 -13.74
C TRP A 169 -8.52 11.54 -14.79
N THR A 170 -8.74 12.24 -15.90
CA THR A 170 -9.55 11.73 -17.01
C THR A 170 -8.98 10.41 -17.55
N ALA A 171 -7.65 10.32 -17.66
CA ALA A 171 -6.96 9.12 -18.13
C ALA A 171 -7.16 7.94 -17.18
N ILE A 172 -6.88 8.08 -15.88
CA ILE A 172 -7.04 6.96 -14.95
C ILE A 172 -8.51 6.57 -14.74
N ALA A 173 -9.43 7.54 -14.73
CA ALA A 173 -10.87 7.25 -14.64
C ALA A 173 -11.36 6.42 -15.84
N SER A 174 -10.81 6.63 -17.03
CA SER A 174 -11.13 5.83 -18.21
C SER A 174 -10.58 4.40 -18.18
N CYS A 175 -9.73 4.07 -17.20
CA CYS A 175 -9.21 2.72 -17.04
C CYS A 175 -10.18 1.77 -16.33
N VAL A 176 -11.22 2.30 -15.69
CA VAL A 176 -12.15 1.50 -14.88
C VAL A 176 -13.11 0.74 -15.79
N HIS A 177 -13.11 -0.58 -15.69
CA HIS A 177 -14.08 -1.45 -16.35
C HIS A 177 -15.42 -1.48 -15.61
N ASP A 178 -16.50 -1.88 -16.29
CA ASP A 178 -17.84 -1.98 -15.71
C ASP A 178 -17.92 -2.91 -14.48
N ASN A 179 -17.04 -3.90 -14.41
CA ASN A 179 -16.92 -4.82 -13.28
C ASN A 179 -15.98 -4.33 -12.17
N GLY A 180 -15.46 -3.09 -12.28
CA GLY A 180 -14.57 -2.48 -11.28
C GLY A 180 -13.09 -2.80 -11.43
N PHE A 181 -12.68 -3.65 -12.36
CA PHE A 181 -11.25 -3.83 -12.68
C PHE A 181 -10.66 -2.57 -13.30
N ILE A 182 -9.35 -2.39 -13.16
CA ILE A 182 -8.65 -1.23 -13.67
C ILE A 182 -7.69 -1.66 -14.77
N GLY A 183 -7.96 -1.21 -15.99
CA GLY A 183 -7.14 -1.49 -17.17
C GLY A 183 -5.86 -0.66 -17.24
N TYR A 184 -5.06 -0.89 -18.27
CA TYR A 184 -3.73 -0.29 -18.45
C TYR A 184 -2.83 -0.43 -17.23
N ASN A 185 -3.03 -1.48 -16.46
CA ASN A 185 -2.26 -1.81 -15.27
C ASN A 185 -1.14 -2.79 -15.67
N GLN A 186 0.09 -2.31 -15.69
CA GLN A 186 1.25 -3.16 -15.97
C GLN A 186 1.40 -4.18 -14.85
N GLY A 187 1.43 -5.48 -15.19
CA GLY A 187 1.58 -6.57 -14.24
C GLY A 187 2.83 -6.45 -13.37
N THR A 188 2.84 -7.16 -12.24
CA THR A 188 4.01 -7.25 -11.37
C THR A 188 5.20 -7.81 -12.15
N GLY A 189 6.36 -7.24 -11.92
CA GLY A 189 7.57 -7.61 -12.61
C GLY A 189 8.74 -6.74 -12.20
N LYS A 190 9.91 -7.11 -12.68
CA LYS A 190 11.16 -6.49 -12.24
C LYS A 190 11.40 -5.10 -12.84
N ASP A 191 10.77 -4.78 -13.99
CA ASP A 191 11.20 -3.66 -14.82
C ASP A 191 10.18 -3.29 -15.91
N PRO A 192 10.49 -2.31 -16.75
CA PRO A 192 9.61 -1.88 -17.84
C PRO A 192 9.20 -2.95 -18.84
N SER A 193 9.94 -4.05 -18.97
CA SER A 193 9.64 -5.13 -19.92
C SER A 193 8.52 -6.05 -19.45
N ALA A 194 8.25 -6.08 -18.15
CA ALA A 194 7.24 -6.95 -17.58
C ALA A 194 5.82 -6.55 -18.01
N GLY A 195 4.98 -7.53 -18.29
CA GLY A 195 3.57 -7.32 -18.63
C GLY A 195 3.31 -6.53 -19.91
N GLN A 196 4.23 -6.52 -20.85
CA GLN A 196 4.05 -5.87 -22.14
C GLN A 196 3.30 -6.76 -23.16
N PRO A 197 2.49 -6.18 -24.06
CA PRO A 197 2.07 -4.77 -24.07
C PRO A 197 1.04 -4.44 -23.00
N VAL A 198 1.10 -3.25 -22.42
CA VAL A 198 0.08 -2.76 -21.49
C VAL A 198 -1.10 -2.21 -22.26
N THR A 199 -2.30 -2.78 -22.04
CA THR A 199 -3.52 -2.44 -22.78
C THR A 199 -4.68 -2.20 -21.82
N PHE A 200 -5.84 -1.75 -22.32
CA PHE A 200 -7.04 -1.62 -21.50
C PHE A 200 -7.44 -2.93 -20.83
N THR A 201 -7.21 -4.07 -21.49
CA THR A 201 -7.48 -5.40 -20.95
C THR A 201 -6.35 -5.96 -20.07
N SER A 202 -5.26 -5.22 -19.88
CA SER A 202 -4.25 -5.55 -18.89
C SER A 202 -4.78 -5.20 -17.50
N VAL A 203 -5.50 -6.15 -16.93
CA VAL A 203 -6.07 -6.15 -15.58
C VAL A 203 -5.46 -7.36 -14.85
N PRO A 204 -4.18 -7.26 -14.45
CA PRO A 204 -3.52 -8.41 -13.84
C PRO A 204 -4.27 -8.76 -12.57
N ASP A 205 -5.02 -9.77 -12.65
CA ASP A 205 -5.63 -10.62 -11.64
C ASP A 205 -5.91 -9.93 -10.28
N PHE A 206 -6.56 -8.75 -10.31
CA PHE A 206 -6.81 -7.92 -9.12
C PHE A 206 -5.53 -7.51 -8.37
N GLU A 207 -4.51 -7.09 -9.07
CA GLU A 207 -3.28 -6.60 -8.45
C GLU A 207 -3.57 -5.42 -7.52
N ASP A 208 -3.51 -5.66 -6.22
CA ASP A 208 -3.87 -4.71 -5.17
C ASP A 208 -3.11 -3.39 -5.26
N TYR A 209 -1.85 -3.43 -5.70
CA TYR A 209 -1.03 -2.23 -5.87
C TYR A 209 -1.61 -1.29 -6.94
N GLY A 210 -2.17 -1.81 -8.03
CA GLY A 210 -2.79 -1.01 -9.08
C GLY A 210 -4.00 -0.24 -8.56
N THR A 211 -4.90 -0.94 -7.89
CA THR A 211 -6.05 -0.35 -7.20
C THR A 211 -5.60 0.67 -6.15
N GLY A 212 -4.57 0.33 -5.37
CA GLY A 212 -3.97 1.24 -4.38
C GLY A 212 -3.41 2.51 -5.00
N CYS A 213 -2.71 2.44 -6.13
CA CYS A 213 -2.23 3.61 -6.87
C CYS A 213 -3.39 4.48 -7.36
N PHE A 214 -4.42 3.86 -7.95
CA PHE A 214 -5.62 4.56 -8.41
C PHE A 214 -6.29 5.34 -7.27
N ILE A 215 -6.55 4.67 -6.14
CA ILE A 215 -7.20 5.29 -4.98
C ILE A 215 -6.35 6.44 -4.43
N LEU A 216 -5.03 6.29 -4.32
CA LEU A 216 -4.13 7.36 -3.87
C LEU A 216 -4.26 8.60 -4.76
N GLY A 217 -4.19 8.43 -6.07
CA GLY A 217 -4.34 9.53 -7.03
C GLY A 217 -5.71 10.18 -6.97
N ALA A 218 -6.76 9.37 -6.99
CA ALA A 218 -8.15 9.84 -6.95
C ALA A 218 -8.47 10.62 -5.68
N VAL A 219 -8.12 10.07 -4.51
CA VAL A 219 -8.42 10.71 -3.21
C VAL A 219 -7.67 12.02 -3.04
N GLU A 220 -6.39 12.08 -3.42
CA GLU A 220 -5.63 13.31 -3.26
C GLU A 220 -6.09 14.41 -4.25
N TYR A 221 -6.46 14.01 -5.47
CA TYR A 221 -7.04 14.94 -6.44
C TYR A 221 -8.42 15.44 -5.98
N TYR A 222 -9.25 14.56 -5.43
CA TYR A 222 -10.51 14.94 -4.79
C TYR A 222 -10.29 15.95 -3.65
N ARG A 223 -9.32 15.71 -2.78
CA ARG A 223 -8.95 16.62 -1.68
C ARG A 223 -8.52 17.98 -2.17
N LEU A 224 -7.82 18.06 -3.30
CA LEU A 224 -7.44 19.34 -3.92
C LEU A 224 -8.66 20.13 -4.41
N LEU A 225 -9.67 19.43 -4.95
CA LEU A 225 -10.88 20.06 -5.49
C LEU A 225 -11.93 20.37 -4.42
N SER A 226 -11.96 19.61 -3.33
CA SER A 226 -12.93 19.74 -2.25
C SER A 226 -12.63 20.95 -1.37
N LYS A 227 -13.64 21.77 -1.10
CA LYS A 227 -13.48 23.02 -0.35
C LYS A 227 -13.83 22.93 1.14
N ASP A 228 -14.60 21.94 1.61
CA ASP A 228 -15.42 22.13 2.81
C ASP A 228 -15.29 21.09 3.94
N GLU A 229 -14.52 20.00 3.81
CA GLU A 229 -14.44 19.01 4.87
C GLU A 229 -12.99 18.67 5.23
N ARG A 230 -12.71 18.71 6.54
CA ARG A 230 -11.34 18.60 7.06
C ARG A 230 -11.23 17.53 8.12
N TRP A 231 -10.11 16.81 8.11
CA TRP A 231 -9.66 16.00 9.23
C TRP A 231 -9.30 16.89 10.43
N PRO A 232 -9.20 16.32 11.65
CA PRO A 232 -8.77 17.10 12.84
C PRO A 232 -7.42 17.81 12.68
N ASP A 233 -6.57 17.32 11.78
CA ASP A 233 -5.29 17.94 11.41
C ASP A 233 -5.41 19.06 10.37
N GLY A 234 -6.64 19.41 9.97
CA GLY A 234 -6.92 20.46 8.98
C GLY A 234 -6.91 20.00 7.52
N THR A 235 -6.67 18.73 7.23
CA THR A 235 -6.74 18.18 5.87
C THR A 235 -8.19 17.97 5.41
N SER A 236 -8.45 18.07 4.09
CA SER A 236 -9.79 17.82 3.55
C SER A 236 -10.22 16.37 3.70
N MET A 237 -11.49 16.13 4.04
CA MET A 237 -12.08 14.82 4.24
C MET A 237 -13.18 14.55 3.21
N SER A 238 -13.23 13.34 2.68
CA SER A 238 -14.32 12.92 1.80
C SER A 238 -15.62 12.67 2.58
N PRO A 239 -16.80 13.09 2.06
CA PRO A 239 -18.08 12.96 2.78
C PRO A 239 -18.39 11.55 3.28
N TRP A 240 -17.99 10.50 2.56
CA TRP A 240 -18.27 9.13 2.98
C TRP A 240 -17.52 8.71 4.25
N PHE A 241 -16.43 9.39 4.62
CA PHE A 241 -15.75 9.15 5.90
C PHE A 241 -16.57 9.57 7.13
N HIS A 242 -17.55 10.46 6.98
CA HIS A 242 -18.45 10.83 8.06
C HIS A 242 -19.42 9.71 8.46
N ASN A 243 -19.66 8.78 7.53
CA ASN A 243 -20.58 7.67 7.72
C ASN A 243 -19.89 6.38 8.23
N VAL A 244 -18.62 6.45 8.60
CA VAL A 244 -17.94 5.31 9.24
C VAL A 244 -18.46 5.21 10.67
N SER A 245 -19.54 4.45 10.86
CA SER A 245 -20.00 4.07 12.19
C SER A 245 -18.93 3.22 12.87
N LYS A 246 -18.48 3.64 14.05
CA LYS A 246 -17.70 2.76 14.92
C LYS A 246 -18.58 1.57 15.26
N VAL A 247 -18.09 0.37 14.95
CA VAL A 247 -18.80 -0.85 15.33
C VAL A 247 -18.82 -0.92 16.86
N ASP A 248 -20.02 -0.87 17.44
CA ASP A 248 -20.20 -1.16 18.86
C ASP A 248 -20.15 -2.67 19.05
N VAL A 249 -19.08 -3.16 19.64
CA VAL A 249 -18.86 -4.59 19.88
C VAL A 249 -19.99 -5.19 20.74
N ALA A 250 -20.64 -4.39 21.59
CA ALA A 250 -21.78 -4.84 22.39
C ALA A 250 -22.99 -5.22 21.53
N LEU A 251 -23.10 -4.69 20.32
CA LEU A 251 -24.18 -4.99 19.37
C LEU A 251 -23.87 -6.21 18.46
N LEU A 252 -22.68 -6.79 18.54
CA LEU A 252 -22.28 -7.94 17.72
C LEU A 252 -22.78 -9.29 18.28
N GLY A 253 -23.58 -9.28 19.34
CA GLY A 253 -24.20 -10.47 19.89
C GLY A 253 -23.58 -11.01 21.18
N LYS A 254 -23.92 -12.24 21.51
CA LYS A 254 -23.46 -12.92 22.72
C LYS A 254 -21.93 -13.11 22.72
N ARG A 255 -21.32 -12.95 23.88
CA ARG A 255 -19.88 -13.18 24.07
C ARG A 255 -19.60 -14.65 24.42
N TYR A 256 -18.62 -15.22 23.79
CA TYR A 256 -18.10 -16.57 23.98
C TYR A 256 -16.65 -16.46 24.43
N VAL A 257 -16.42 -16.35 25.74
CA VAL A 257 -15.07 -16.26 26.31
C VAL A 257 -14.45 -17.65 26.26
N VAL A 258 -13.36 -17.80 25.48
CA VAL A 258 -12.82 -19.12 25.11
C VAL A 258 -12.45 -19.99 26.34
N THR A 259 -12.04 -19.36 27.45
CA THR A 259 -11.71 -20.08 28.71
C THR A 259 -12.90 -20.73 29.37
N GLU A 260 -14.10 -20.20 29.16
CA GLU A 260 -15.36 -20.80 29.68
C GLU A 260 -15.72 -22.09 28.93
N TYR A 261 -15.11 -22.33 27.78
CA TYR A 261 -15.28 -23.51 26.92
C TYR A 261 -14.07 -24.45 26.96
N GLY A 262 -13.21 -24.31 27.98
CA GLY A 262 -12.10 -25.21 28.24
C GLY A 262 -10.81 -24.92 27.48
N VAL A 263 -10.73 -23.80 26.75
CA VAL A 263 -9.47 -23.35 26.13
C VAL A 263 -8.60 -22.72 27.25
N LYS A 264 -7.32 -23.04 27.24
CA LYS A 264 -6.38 -22.61 28.28
C LYS A 264 -5.50 -21.48 27.80
N ALA A 265 -5.18 -20.52 28.65
CA ALA A 265 -4.15 -19.53 28.39
C ALA A 265 -2.75 -20.18 28.51
N ASP A 266 -2.33 -20.85 27.46
CA ASP A 266 -1.08 -21.61 27.39
C ASP A 266 -0.40 -21.34 26.04
N SER A 267 0.80 -20.78 26.09
CA SER A 267 1.59 -20.41 24.91
C SER A 267 2.31 -21.58 24.26
N THR A 268 2.26 -22.79 24.85
CA THR A 268 2.96 -23.99 24.40
C THR A 268 2.02 -25.07 23.86
N LEU A 269 0.73 -24.98 24.19
CA LEU A 269 -0.29 -25.95 23.81
C LEU A 269 -1.07 -25.43 22.58
N VAL A 270 -0.92 -26.10 21.44
CA VAL A 270 -1.72 -25.80 20.24
C VAL A 270 -3.17 -26.26 20.48
N GLN A 271 -4.12 -25.34 20.47
CA GLN A 271 -5.52 -25.58 20.82
C GLN A 271 -6.51 -25.25 19.68
N THR A 272 -6.06 -25.39 18.43
CA THR A 272 -6.86 -25.05 17.23
C THR A 272 -8.25 -25.65 17.26
N ALA A 273 -8.34 -26.97 17.50
CA ALA A 273 -9.63 -27.67 17.52
C ALA A 273 -10.55 -27.21 18.65
N ALA A 274 -10.00 -26.83 19.81
CA ALA A 274 -10.78 -26.31 20.92
C ALA A 274 -11.32 -24.91 20.62
N LEU A 275 -10.50 -24.02 20.10
CA LEU A 275 -10.89 -22.68 19.66
C LEU A 275 -11.92 -22.74 18.52
N GLN A 276 -11.70 -23.61 17.52
CA GLN A 276 -12.64 -23.80 16.42
C GLN A 276 -14.02 -24.25 16.92
N ARG A 277 -14.08 -25.17 17.89
CA ARG A 277 -15.38 -25.56 18.50
C ARG A 277 -16.12 -24.40 19.14
N VAL A 278 -15.44 -23.42 19.73
CA VAL A 278 -16.09 -22.23 20.27
C VAL A 278 -16.68 -21.37 19.17
N ILE A 279 -15.95 -21.20 18.06
CA ILE A 279 -16.43 -20.48 16.86
C ILE A 279 -17.66 -21.17 16.28
N ASP A 280 -17.57 -22.49 16.06
CA ASP A 280 -18.66 -23.29 15.49
C ASP A 280 -19.88 -23.30 16.42
N ARG A 281 -19.68 -23.33 17.75
CA ARG A 281 -20.75 -23.22 18.75
C ARG A 281 -21.45 -21.87 18.65
N ALA A 282 -20.70 -20.77 18.60
CA ALA A 282 -21.27 -19.45 18.45
C ALA A 282 -22.09 -19.32 17.16
N ALA A 283 -21.60 -19.87 16.06
CA ALA A 283 -22.32 -19.89 14.80
C ALA A 283 -23.64 -20.66 14.89
N ASN A 284 -23.63 -21.85 15.51
CA ASN A 284 -24.81 -22.68 15.71
C ASN A 284 -25.84 -22.04 16.65
N ASP A 285 -25.41 -21.24 17.60
CA ASP A 285 -26.27 -20.48 18.52
C ASP A 285 -26.83 -19.19 17.88
N GLY A 286 -26.56 -18.91 16.58
CA GLY A 286 -27.06 -17.76 15.84
C GLY A 286 -26.08 -16.59 15.72
N GLY A 287 -24.81 -16.81 16.04
CA GLY A 287 -23.73 -15.81 15.96
C GLY A 287 -23.25 -15.32 17.31
N GLY A 288 -22.24 -14.45 17.29
CA GLY A 288 -21.71 -13.80 18.48
C GLY A 288 -20.22 -13.52 18.41
N VAL A 289 -19.65 -13.08 19.51
CA VAL A 289 -18.28 -12.59 19.64
C VAL A 289 -17.41 -13.61 20.37
N ILE A 290 -16.42 -14.13 19.68
CA ILE A 290 -15.40 -15.01 20.25
C ILE A 290 -14.40 -14.13 20.99
N VAL A 291 -14.27 -14.30 22.28
CA VAL A 291 -13.44 -13.48 23.15
C VAL A 291 -12.18 -14.22 23.56
N ILE A 292 -11.05 -13.66 23.19
CA ILE A 292 -9.73 -14.08 23.68
C ILE A 292 -9.41 -13.18 24.89
N PRO A 293 -9.51 -13.70 26.13
CA PRO A 293 -9.23 -12.92 27.33
C PRO A 293 -7.73 -12.75 27.55
N GLN A 294 -7.34 -12.10 28.65
CA GLN A 294 -5.94 -11.95 29.04
C GLN A 294 -5.20 -13.29 29.05
N GLY A 295 -4.01 -13.34 28.47
CA GLY A 295 -3.17 -14.54 28.34
C GLY A 295 -2.80 -14.83 26.89
N THR A 296 -2.00 -15.87 26.67
CA THR A 296 -1.56 -16.30 25.32
C THR A 296 -2.24 -17.62 24.96
N PHE A 297 -2.85 -17.65 23.79
CA PHE A 297 -3.59 -18.80 23.25
C PHE A 297 -2.95 -19.20 21.91
N LEU A 298 -2.30 -20.38 21.89
CA LEU A 298 -1.60 -20.88 20.72
C LEU A 298 -2.56 -21.66 19.81
N SER A 299 -2.56 -21.37 18.52
CA SER A 299 -3.46 -21.97 17.54
C SER A 299 -2.83 -22.09 16.16
N GLY A 300 -3.27 -23.08 15.37
CA GLY A 300 -3.19 -23.05 13.92
C GLY A 300 -4.34 -22.26 13.32
N ALA A 301 -4.68 -22.54 12.06
CA ALA A 301 -5.71 -21.83 11.33
C ALA A 301 -7.11 -21.94 11.96
N LEU A 302 -7.76 -20.79 12.16
CA LEU A 302 -9.13 -20.68 12.64
C LEU A 302 -10.02 -20.16 11.52
N PHE A 303 -11.21 -20.76 11.37
CA PHE A 303 -12.19 -20.42 10.32
C PHE A 303 -13.46 -19.87 10.96
N PHE A 304 -13.69 -18.58 10.81
CA PHE A 304 -14.89 -17.94 11.28
C PHE A 304 -16.09 -18.27 10.40
N ARG A 305 -17.30 -18.09 10.93
CA ARG A 305 -18.57 -18.38 10.27
C ARG A 305 -19.40 -17.11 10.17
N GLN A 306 -20.41 -17.11 9.29
CA GLN A 306 -21.33 -15.97 9.19
C GLN A 306 -21.92 -15.62 10.56
N GLY A 307 -21.90 -14.35 10.91
CA GLY A 307 -22.39 -13.83 12.18
C GLY A 307 -21.46 -14.05 13.39
N THR A 308 -20.26 -14.63 13.21
CA THR A 308 -19.26 -14.71 14.28
C THR A 308 -18.19 -13.64 14.14
N HIS A 309 -17.68 -13.12 15.24
CA HIS A 309 -16.71 -12.03 15.30
C HIS A 309 -15.58 -12.36 16.28
N LEU A 310 -14.43 -11.70 16.16
CA LEU A 310 -13.27 -11.88 17.02
C LEU A 310 -13.04 -10.64 17.89
N TYR A 311 -12.94 -10.82 19.19
CA TYR A 311 -12.56 -9.78 20.14
C TYR A 311 -11.40 -10.24 21.01
N ILE A 312 -10.31 -9.50 21.03
CA ILE A 312 -9.13 -9.81 21.85
C ILE A 312 -9.01 -8.74 22.94
N GLU A 313 -9.15 -9.15 24.17
CA GLU A 313 -9.07 -8.25 25.33
C GLU A 313 -7.66 -7.70 25.51
N GLU A 314 -7.53 -6.61 26.23
CA GLU A 314 -6.25 -6.06 26.64
C GLU A 314 -5.42 -7.10 27.40
N GLY A 315 -4.18 -7.33 26.98
CA GLY A 315 -3.34 -8.40 27.52
C GLY A 315 -3.65 -9.81 26.97
N GLY A 316 -4.67 -9.94 26.13
CA GLY A 316 -4.96 -11.17 25.38
C GLY A 316 -4.08 -11.26 24.13
N LYS A 317 -3.64 -12.47 23.81
CA LYS A 317 -2.85 -12.77 22.61
C LYS A 317 -3.31 -14.06 21.94
N LEU A 318 -3.76 -13.96 20.69
CA LEU A 318 -3.91 -15.11 19.81
C LEU A 318 -2.60 -15.30 19.05
N LYS A 319 -1.88 -16.39 19.36
CA LYS A 319 -0.56 -16.69 18.81
C LYS A 319 -0.64 -17.82 17.78
N GLY A 320 -0.02 -17.67 16.62
CA GLY A 320 0.09 -18.71 15.61
C GLY A 320 1.06 -19.83 16.02
N SER A 321 0.74 -21.06 15.63
CA SER A 321 1.70 -22.17 15.70
C SER A 321 2.90 -21.91 14.78
N GLU A 322 4.07 -22.36 15.16
CA GLU A 322 5.27 -22.35 14.32
C GLU A 322 5.32 -23.52 13.32
N TYR A 323 4.41 -24.48 13.46
CA TYR A 323 4.35 -25.64 12.58
C TYR A 323 3.37 -25.39 11.42
N ILE A 324 3.89 -25.37 10.20
CA ILE A 324 3.10 -25.14 8.99
C ILE A 324 1.99 -26.19 8.80
N ALA A 325 2.16 -27.39 9.37
CA ALA A 325 1.16 -28.46 9.32
C ALA A 325 -0.14 -28.10 10.05
N ASP A 326 -0.12 -27.11 10.95
CA ASP A 326 -1.31 -26.61 11.65
C ASP A 326 -2.15 -25.65 10.78
N PHE A 327 -1.69 -25.40 9.55
CA PHE A 327 -2.33 -24.49 8.58
C PHE A 327 -2.63 -25.27 7.28
N PRO A 328 -3.88 -25.66 7.04
CA PRO A 328 -4.23 -26.42 5.83
C PRO A 328 -3.96 -25.61 4.56
N ILE A 329 -3.63 -26.31 3.49
CA ILE A 329 -3.45 -25.72 2.16
C ILE A 329 -4.82 -25.44 1.54
N LEU A 330 -5.06 -24.20 1.17
CA LEU A 330 -6.30 -23.73 0.55
C LEU A 330 -5.99 -23.07 -0.80
N GLU A 331 -7.01 -22.97 -1.64
CA GLU A 331 -6.97 -22.02 -2.74
C GLU A 331 -7.09 -20.61 -2.17
N THR A 332 -6.16 -19.76 -2.54
CA THR A 332 -6.08 -18.38 -2.09
C THR A 332 -5.46 -17.48 -3.16
N ARG A 333 -5.23 -16.22 -2.84
CA ARG A 333 -4.58 -15.26 -3.73
C ARG A 333 -3.36 -14.68 -3.05
N ILE A 334 -2.22 -14.70 -3.77
CA ILE A 334 -0.98 -14.04 -3.34
C ILE A 334 -0.54 -13.15 -4.50
N GLU A 335 -0.30 -11.87 -4.23
CA GLU A 335 0.13 -10.89 -5.22
C GLU A 335 -0.76 -10.86 -6.48
N GLY A 336 -2.09 -10.99 -6.28
CA GLY A 336 -3.06 -10.98 -7.36
C GLY A 336 -3.21 -12.31 -8.13
N GLN A 337 -2.44 -13.35 -7.79
CA GLN A 337 -2.48 -14.65 -8.46
C GLN A 337 -3.20 -15.69 -7.62
N THR A 338 -4.11 -16.44 -8.24
CA THR A 338 -4.75 -17.59 -7.60
C THR A 338 -3.72 -18.71 -7.45
N CYS A 339 -3.53 -19.18 -6.23
CA CYS A 339 -2.57 -20.23 -5.90
C CYS A 339 -3.04 -21.09 -4.73
N LYS A 340 -2.39 -22.23 -4.53
CA LYS A 340 -2.55 -23.04 -3.32
C LYS A 340 -1.51 -22.62 -2.29
N TYR A 341 -1.97 -22.19 -1.12
CA TYR A 341 -1.10 -21.76 -0.03
C TYR A 341 -1.69 -22.13 1.33
N PHE A 342 -0.91 -22.06 2.37
CA PHE A 342 -1.39 -22.35 3.72
C PHE A 342 -2.38 -21.25 4.20
N ALA A 343 -3.40 -21.66 4.95
CA ALA A 343 -4.39 -20.80 5.52
C ALA A 343 -3.76 -19.77 6.48
N ALA A 344 -4.39 -18.61 6.64
CA ALA A 344 -4.00 -17.65 7.67
C ALA A 344 -4.38 -18.14 9.08
N LEU A 345 -3.84 -17.49 10.13
CA LEU A 345 -4.24 -17.76 11.52
C LEU A 345 -5.73 -17.46 11.74
N VAL A 346 -6.24 -16.39 11.12
CA VAL A 346 -7.66 -16.00 11.15
C VAL A 346 -8.18 -15.97 9.73
N ASN A 347 -9.18 -16.78 9.42
CA ASN A 347 -9.81 -16.86 8.10
C ASN A 347 -11.29 -16.50 8.20
N ALA A 348 -11.72 -15.57 7.35
CA ALA A 348 -13.11 -15.12 7.23
C ALA A 348 -13.42 -14.96 5.74
N ASP A 349 -13.77 -16.06 5.09
CA ASP A 349 -14.04 -16.10 3.66
C ASP A 349 -15.54 -15.97 3.41
N SER A 350 -15.90 -15.04 2.50
CA SER A 350 -17.29 -14.79 2.06
C SER A 350 -18.25 -14.50 3.23
N LEU A 351 -17.77 -13.78 4.26
CA LEU A 351 -18.55 -13.40 5.44
C LEU A 351 -18.91 -11.92 5.41
N ASP A 352 -20.21 -11.62 5.47
CA ASP A 352 -20.70 -10.26 5.61
C ASP A 352 -20.57 -9.76 7.05
N GLY A 353 -19.98 -8.58 7.24
CA GLY A 353 -19.91 -7.89 8.52
C GLY A 353 -18.97 -8.51 9.54
N PHE A 354 -18.02 -9.37 9.13
CA PHE A 354 -17.02 -9.92 10.06
C PHE A 354 -16.19 -8.80 10.71
N THR A 355 -16.06 -8.85 12.01
CA THR A 355 -15.37 -7.83 12.79
C THR A 355 -14.24 -8.44 13.62
N ILE A 356 -13.07 -7.79 13.59
CA ILE A 356 -11.98 -8.00 14.53
C ILE A 356 -11.85 -6.75 15.38
N ALA A 357 -11.90 -6.88 16.71
CA ALA A 357 -11.85 -5.76 17.63
C ALA A 357 -11.08 -6.10 18.90
N GLY A 358 -10.88 -5.10 19.76
CA GLY A 358 -10.20 -5.24 21.04
C GLY A 358 -8.85 -4.54 21.08
N LYS A 359 -8.18 -4.61 22.24
CA LYS A 359 -6.85 -4.01 22.48
C LYS A 359 -5.74 -5.05 22.59
N GLY A 360 -6.05 -6.32 22.36
CA GLY A 360 -5.11 -7.42 22.42
C GLY A 360 -4.27 -7.56 21.16
N THR A 361 -3.62 -8.71 21.00
CA THR A 361 -2.63 -8.95 19.95
C THR A 361 -2.98 -10.19 19.12
N ILE A 362 -2.87 -10.11 17.81
CA ILE A 362 -2.74 -11.25 16.91
C ILE A 362 -1.26 -11.36 16.53
N ASP A 363 -0.65 -12.49 16.87
CA ASP A 363 0.77 -12.75 16.69
C ASP A 363 0.94 -13.93 15.74
N GLY A 364 1.44 -13.66 14.53
CA GLY A 364 1.68 -14.69 13.52
C GLY A 364 2.82 -15.66 13.87
N ASN A 365 3.60 -15.34 14.90
CA ASN A 365 4.72 -16.17 15.39
C ASN A 365 5.70 -16.61 14.29
N GLY A 366 5.94 -15.75 13.31
CA GLY A 366 6.92 -16.00 12.25
C GLY A 366 8.35 -15.94 12.80
N HIS A 367 9.05 -17.07 12.78
CA HIS A 367 10.48 -17.17 13.01
C HIS A 367 11.18 -17.43 11.68
N HIS A 368 12.37 -16.88 11.52
CA HIS A 368 13.22 -17.04 10.34
C HIS A 368 14.15 -18.23 10.51
#